data_2e98c0aefe0e5b959b1c5a1cc2a6ea62
#
_entry.id   2e98c0aefe0e5b959b1c5a1cc2a6ea62
#
_cell.length_a   1.000
_cell.length_b   1.000
_cell.length_c   1.000
_cell.angle_alpha   90.00
_cell.angle_beta   90.00
_cell.angle_gamma   90.00
#
_symmetry.space_group_name_H-M   'P 1'
#
loop_
_entity.id
_entity.type
_entity.pdbx_description
1 polymer ?
#
loop_
_entity_poly.entity_id
_entity_poly.type
_entity_poly.pdbx_seq_one_letter_code
_entity_poly.pdbx_strand_id
1 'polypeptide(L)'
;MRERGDDIYDYEARLRRAVGRIEAGTDLPGATRAKIIEFQGHCVAEGLSSARTLRYLSDLPKLALLLKKPFGKATRQDMERVMQEIERSDYAPQTKLDFRKTAKKFYKWMNGGETYPECVRWVKTTGKRNNDRLPESLLTEEEVQKLVRTATHPRDRALISALWESGCRVGELLTMQVKHLVFDDKVTRIMLEGKTGTRRVPLIDSTPYLAEWLDHHPLRDTPSSPLWVGVGNVGRDERLEYSALRKMLRVIAGRAGIKKDVNPHNFRHSRATFLANHLTEAQMNQYLGWVPGSGMPAVYVHLSGRDMDDAILELRGLKPKEEKPESTMAPKTCVRCGTSNKATGQFCIRCGAVLDVSTAVAVQDQLQSLDEKFSLLLRDEKVQEFLVKRLVELGIK
;
A
#
# COMPACT_ATOMS: atom_id res chain seq x y z
N MET A 1 23.32 -10.25 8.63
CA MET A 1 23.09 -8.78 8.70
C MET A 1 22.27 -8.39 7.47
N ARG A 2 21.06 -7.85 7.63
CA ARG A 2 20.34 -7.27 6.48
C ARG A 2 21.05 -5.99 6.09
N GLU A 3 21.38 -5.85 4.81
CA GLU A 3 21.99 -4.64 4.28
C GLU A 3 21.12 -3.41 4.59
N ARG A 4 21.74 -2.25 4.82
CA ARG A 4 21.06 -0.96 5.11
C ARG A 4 20.00 -0.57 4.03
N GLY A 5 19.99 -1.28 2.89
CA GLY A 5 19.06 -1.08 1.77
C GLY A 5 17.61 -1.47 2.03
N ASP A 6 17.30 -2.32 3.02
CA ASP A 6 15.98 -2.92 3.19
C ASP A 6 15.05 -2.19 4.17
N ASP A 7 15.55 -1.20 4.91
CA ASP A 7 14.73 -0.45 5.88
C ASP A 7 14.04 0.74 5.24
N ILE A 8 12.86 0.49 4.67
CA ILE A 8 12.01 1.53 4.08
C ILE A 8 11.38 2.49 5.11
N TYR A 9 11.47 2.18 6.40
CA TYR A 9 10.88 2.95 7.50
C TYR A 9 11.89 3.79 8.26
N ASP A 10 13.18 3.68 7.91
CA ASP A 10 14.29 4.35 8.59
C ASP A 10 14.29 4.11 10.12
N TYR A 11 14.02 2.86 10.52
CA TYR A 11 13.91 2.51 11.94
C TYR A 11 15.19 2.77 12.71
N GLU A 12 16.35 2.60 12.09
CA GLU A 12 17.64 2.87 12.76
C GLU A 12 17.86 4.34 13.07
N ALA A 13 17.60 5.24 12.12
CA ALA A 13 17.71 6.67 12.39
C ALA A 13 16.64 7.15 13.38
N ARG A 14 15.43 6.56 13.29
CA ARG A 14 14.36 6.83 14.27
C ARG A 14 14.74 6.35 15.67
N LEU A 15 15.42 5.20 15.76
CA LEU A 15 15.90 4.64 17.02
C LEU A 15 16.96 5.57 17.63
N ARG A 16 17.96 5.99 16.83
CA ARG A 16 19.00 6.97 17.28
C ARG A 16 18.34 8.26 17.77
N ARG A 17 17.40 8.82 17.04
CA ARG A 17 16.65 10.02 17.45
C ARG A 17 15.85 9.80 18.74
N ALA A 18 15.26 8.62 18.95
CA ALA A 18 14.54 8.30 20.17
C ALA A 18 15.48 8.19 21.38
N VAL A 19 16.63 7.55 21.22
CA VAL A 19 17.68 7.49 22.27
C VAL A 19 18.13 8.91 22.64
N GLY A 20 18.53 9.72 21.66
CA GLY A 20 18.98 11.10 21.93
C GLY A 20 17.92 11.96 22.63
N ARG A 21 16.64 11.81 22.30
CA ARG A 21 15.54 12.51 23.00
C ARG A 21 15.40 12.07 24.46
N ILE A 22 15.58 10.77 24.75
CA ILE A 22 15.50 10.26 26.12
C ILE A 22 16.70 10.74 26.93
N GLU A 23 17.89 10.74 26.35
CA GLU A 23 19.13 11.19 27.02
C GLU A 23 19.10 12.71 27.32
N ALA A 24 18.65 13.51 26.34
CA ALA A 24 18.58 14.97 26.49
C ALA A 24 17.34 15.46 27.24
N GLY A 25 16.31 14.61 27.41
CA GLY A 25 15.04 15.00 28.00
C GLY A 25 15.15 15.32 29.50
N THR A 26 14.33 16.26 29.97
CA THR A 26 14.27 16.67 31.39
C THR A 26 13.00 16.19 32.11
N ASP A 27 12.05 15.63 31.36
CA ASP A 27 10.74 15.22 31.88
C ASP A 27 10.80 14.02 32.85
N LEU A 28 11.92 13.27 32.82
CA LEU A 28 12.14 12.09 33.64
C LEU A 28 13.43 12.24 34.46
N PRO A 29 13.45 11.69 35.68
CA PRO A 29 14.68 11.62 36.48
C PRO A 29 15.81 10.92 35.75
N GLY A 30 17.05 11.39 35.90
CA GLY A 30 18.23 10.84 35.21
C GLY A 30 18.39 9.32 35.39
N ALA A 31 18.17 8.80 36.61
CA ALA A 31 18.20 7.36 36.88
C ALA A 31 17.14 6.56 36.09
N THR A 32 15.97 7.13 35.88
CA THR A 32 14.88 6.49 35.08
C THR A 32 15.29 6.45 33.61
N ARG A 33 15.85 7.55 33.08
CA ARG A 33 16.36 7.63 31.70
C ARG A 33 17.48 6.63 31.47
N ALA A 34 18.47 6.60 32.36
CA ALA A 34 19.57 5.64 32.29
C ALA A 34 19.08 4.19 32.25
N LYS A 35 18.05 3.83 33.04
CA LYS A 35 17.48 2.48 33.05
C LYS A 35 16.76 2.13 31.74
N ILE A 36 16.12 3.11 31.08
CA ILE A 36 15.50 2.90 29.75
C ILE A 36 16.57 2.66 28.68
N ILE A 37 17.68 3.40 28.72
CA ILE A 37 18.80 3.25 27.78
C ILE A 37 19.53 1.91 28.01
N GLU A 38 19.74 1.50 29.26
CA GLU A 38 20.28 0.18 29.59
C GLU A 38 19.42 -0.95 29.02
N PHE A 39 18.10 -0.84 29.15
CA PHE A 39 17.18 -1.80 28.55
C PHE A 39 17.23 -1.79 27.01
N GLN A 40 17.43 -0.63 26.40
CA GLN A 40 17.61 -0.54 24.94
C GLN A 40 18.88 -1.31 24.51
N GLY A 41 19.99 -1.15 25.23
CA GLY A 41 21.22 -1.92 25.01
C GLY A 41 20.99 -3.43 25.10
N HIS A 42 20.27 -3.87 26.15
CA HIS A 42 19.85 -5.27 26.29
C HIS A 42 19.00 -5.78 25.11
N CYS A 43 18.03 -4.99 24.63
CA CYS A 43 17.22 -5.36 23.48
C CYS A 43 18.06 -5.55 22.21
N VAL A 44 19.08 -4.74 22.01
CA VAL A 44 20.02 -4.87 20.88
C VAL A 44 20.86 -6.14 21.05
N ALA A 45 21.39 -6.41 22.24
CA ALA A 45 22.18 -7.61 22.54
C ALA A 45 21.33 -8.90 22.40
N GLU A 46 20.04 -8.85 22.71
CA GLU A 46 19.06 -9.95 22.49
C GLU A 46 18.68 -10.15 21.00
N GLY A 47 19.17 -9.27 20.09
CA GLY A 47 18.88 -9.35 18.65
C GLY A 47 17.47 -8.88 18.26
N LEU A 48 16.82 -8.08 19.10
CA LEU A 48 15.51 -7.54 18.76
C LEU A 48 15.61 -6.53 17.60
N SER A 49 14.59 -6.53 16.75
CA SER A 49 14.54 -5.57 15.62
C SER A 49 14.45 -4.13 16.12
N SER A 50 15.05 -3.18 15.36
CA SER A 50 15.01 -1.75 15.64
C SER A 50 13.57 -1.22 15.78
N ALA A 51 12.63 -1.75 15.01
CA ALA A 51 11.20 -1.42 15.12
C ALA A 51 10.61 -1.78 16.49
N ARG A 52 10.96 -2.97 17.03
CA ARG A 52 10.47 -3.42 18.33
C ARG A 52 11.11 -2.63 19.46
N THR A 53 12.42 -2.39 19.38
CA THR A 53 13.16 -1.59 20.34
C THR A 53 12.63 -0.15 20.37
N LEU A 54 12.37 0.44 19.20
CA LEU A 54 11.77 1.77 19.09
C LEU A 54 10.39 1.85 19.75
N ARG A 55 9.58 0.78 19.68
CA ARG A 55 8.30 0.71 20.37
C ARG A 55 8.51 0.81 21.88
N TYR A 56 9.44 0.05 22.44
CA TYR A 56 9.74 0.11 23.85
C TYR A 56 10.20 1.50 24.31
N LEU A 57 11.07 2.15 23.52
CA LEU A 57 11.51 3.53 23.80
C LEU A 57 10.39 4.58 23.64
N SER A 58 9.34 4.26 22.93
CA SER A 58 8.14 5.12 22.87
C SER A 58 7.22 4.95 24.07
N ASP A 59 7.11 3.72 24.58
CA ASP A 59 6.15 3.37 25.63
C ASP A 59 6.72 3.60 27.03
N LEU A 60 8.01 3.27 27.29
CA LEU A 60 8.63 3.35 28.60
C LEU A 60 8.65 4.74 29.23
N PRO A 61 8.95 5.84 28.50
CA PRO A 61 8.85 7.18 29.07
C PRO A 61 7.44 7.51 29.57
N LYS A 62 6.41 7.12 28.80
CA LYS A 62 5.01 7.33 29.19
C LYS A 62 4.62 6.51 30.42
N LEU A 63 5.08 5.25 30.48
CA LEU A 63 4.89 4.40 31.67
C LEU A 63 5.57 5.01 32.90
N ALA A 64 6.77 5.57 32.74
CA ALA A 64 7.49 6.24 33.84
C ALA A 64 6.74 7.47 34.35
N LEU A 65 6.19 8.30 33.45
CA LEU A 65 5.40 9.48 33.81
C LEU A 65 4.12 9.10 34.57
N LEU A 66 3.43 8.03 34.15
CA LEU A 66 2.23 7.51 34.84
C LEU A 66 2.58 6.90 36.19
N LEU A 67 3.73 6.21 36.28
CA LEU A 67 4.16 5.57 37.52
C LEU A 67 4.55 6.58 38.62
N LYS A 68 5.14 7.73 38.25
CA LYS A 68 5.56 8.82 39.13
C LYS A 68 6.59 8.42 40.22
N LYS A 69 7.29 7.33 40.04
CA LYS A 69 8.37 6.83 40.91
C LYS A 69 9.37 6.00 40.10
N PRO A 70 10.57 5.73 40.64
CA PRO A 70 11.56 4.87 39.95
C PRO A 70 10.98 3.46 39.71
N PHE A 71 11.26 2.90 38.55
CA PHE A 71 10.76 1.57 38.14
C PHE A 71 11.03 0.46 39.20
N GLY A 72 12.21 0.46 39.80
CA GLY A 72 12.58 -0.53 40.80
C GLY A 72 11.80 -0.45 42.13
N LYS A 73 11.05 0.65 42.33
CA LYS A 73 10.18 0.83 43.52
C LYS A 73 8.68 0.63 43.21
N ALA A 74 8.36 0.17 42.02
CA ALA A 74 6.98 -0.08 41.64
C ALA A 74 6.39 -1.29 42.35
N THR A 75 5.27 -1.10 43.01
CA THR A 75 4.47 -2.15 43.63
C THR A 75 3.40 -2.67 42.67
N ARG A 76 2.75 -3.75 43.04
CA ARG A 76 1.58 -4.25 42.29
C ARG A 76 0.48 -3.20 42.18
N GLN A 77 0.16 -2.52 43.28
CA GLN A 77 -0.87 -1.48 43.33
C GLN A 77 -0.53 -0.30 42.39
N ASP A 78 0.75 0.10 42.30
CA ASP A 78 1.19 1.12 41.37
C ASP A 78 0.94 0.72 39.91
N MET A 79 1.29 -0.52 39.57
CA MET A 79 1.07 -1.01 38.20
C MET A 79 -0.42 -1.22 37.90
N GLU A 80 -1.25 -1.58 38.88
CA GLU A 80 -2.70 -1.64 38.71
C GLU A 80 -3.25 -0.24 38.38
N ARG A 81 -2.82 0.81 39.09
CA ARG A 81 -3.19 2.20 38.81
C ARG A 81 -2.74 2.63 37.39
N VAL A 82 -1.48 2.37 37.04
CA VAL A 82 -0.95 2.70 35.70
C VAL A 82 -1.76 2.01 34.60
N MET A 83 -2.07 0.74 34.74
CA MET A 83 -2.87 -0.01 33.77
C MET A 83 -4.32 0.50 33.69
N GLN A 84 -4.91 0.92 34.80
CA GLN A 84 -6.24 1.55 34.83
C GLN A 84 -6.24 2.89 34.07
N GLU A 85 -5.22 3.73 34.24
CA GLU A 85 -5.09 4.98 33.51
C GLU A 85 -4.96 4.73 31.99
N ILE A 86 -4.16 3.72 31.59
CA ILE A 86 -4.04 3.34 30.19
C ILE A 86 -5.37 2.81 29.63
N GLU A 87 -6.11 1.99 30.38
CA GLU A 87 -7.41 1.46 29.93
C GLU A 87 -8.48 2.55 29.77
N ARG A 88 -8.46 3.57 30.64
CA ARG A 88 -9.39 4.71 30.57
C ARG A 88 -9.01 5.73 29.51
N SER A 89 -7.78 5.66 28.96
CA SER A 89 -7.33 6.58 27.90
C SER A 89 -8.01 6.31 26.56
N ASP A 90 -7.95 7.29 25.66
CA ASP A 90 -8.45 7.17 24.28
C ASP A 90 -7.51 6.39 23.34
N TYR A 91 -6.52 5.67 23.89
CA TYR A 91 -5.66 4.83 23.07
C TYR A 91 -6.43 3.68 22.41
N ALA A 92 -6.08 3.39 21.16
CA ALA A 92 -6.62 2.23 20.46
C ALA A 92 -6.33 0.92 21.26
N PRO A 93 -7.21 -0.10 21.17
CA PRO A 93 -7.05 -1.37 21.92
C PRO A 93 -5.68 -2.01 21.72
N GLN A 94 -5.14 -1.98 20.51
CA GLN A 94 -3.81 -2.50 20.20
C GLN A 94 -2.70 -1.73 20.92
N THR A 95 -2.82 -0.41 21.02
CA THR A 95 -1.85 0.44 21.76
C THR A 95 -1.87 0.11 23.26
N LYS A 96 -3.06 -0.07 23.85
CA LYS A 96 -3.21 -0.50 25.24
C LYS A 96 -2.55 -1.86 25.49
N LEU A 97 -2.74 -2.79 24.57
CA LEU A 97 -2.10 -4.11 24.63
C LEU A 97 -0.56 -4.01 24.49
N ASP A 98 -0.07 -3.10 23.65
CA ASP A 98 1.37 -2.90 23.47
C ASP A 98 2.02 -2.34 24.75
N PHE A 99 1.37 -1.40 25.46
CA PHE A 99 1.83 -0.95 26.78
C PHE A 99 1.95 -2.12 27.80
N ARG A 100 0.97 -2.99 27.84
CA ARG A 100 1.01 -4.21 28.69
C ARG A 100 2.19 -5.10 28.35
N LYS A 101 2.44 -5.34 27.06
CA LYS A 101 3.59 -6.12 26.56
C LYS A 101 4.92 -5.46 26.91
N THR A 102 5.01 -4.14 26.73
CA THR A 102 6.21 -3.36 27.05
C THR A 102 6.51 -3.45 28.55
N ALA A 103 5.52 -3.20 29.42
CA ALA A 103 5.69 -3.31 30.86
C ALA A 103 6.15 -4.71 31.27
N LYS A 104 5.51 -5.77 30.78
CA LYS A 104 5.92 -7.17 31.11
C LYS A 104 7.35 -7.47 30.67
N LYS A 105 7.73 -7.10 29.43
CA LYS A 105 9.08 -7.36 28.91
C LYS A 105 10.14 -6.61 29.71
N PHE A 106 9.88 -5.34 30.01
CA PHE A 106 10.79 -4.47 30.75
C PHE A 106 10.99 -4.96 32.19
N TYR A 107 9.92 -5.23 32.91
CA TYR A 107 10.02 -5.70 34.29
C TYR A 107 10.56 -7.13 34.40
N LYS A 108 10.33 -7.99 33.41
CA LYS A 108 10.97 -9.31 33.35
C LYS A 108 12.50 -9.15 33.23
N TRP A 109 12.96 -8.26 32.38
CA TRP A 109 14.39 -7.94 32.27
C TRP A 109 14.96 -7.37 33.58
N MET A 110 14.29 -6.43 34.21
CA MET A 110 14.70 -5.88 35.50
C MET A 110 14.79 -6.92 36.59
N ASN A 111 14.05 -8.01 36.50
CA ASN A 111 14.03 -9.14 37.45
C ASN A 111 14.96 -10.29 37.03
N GLY A 112 16.05 -10.00 36.32
CA GLY A 112 17.04 -11.00 35.90
C GLY A 112 16.69 -11.77 34.63
N GLY A 113 15.54 -11.51 33.96
CA GLY A 113 15.19 -12.09 32.67
C GLY A 113 14.48 -13.42 32.69
N GLU A 114 14.41 -14.15 33.84
CA GLU A 114 13.82 -15.48 33.92
C GLU A 114 12.32 -15.43 34.24
N THR A 115 11.93 -14.70 35.25
CA THR A 115 10.56 -14.68 35.77
C THR A 115 9.96 -13.26 35.75
N TYR A 116 8.64 -13.21 35.77
CA TYR A 116 7.92 -11.95 35.93
C TYR A 116 7.82 -11.58 37.41
N PRO A 117 8.25 -10.38 37.84
CA PRO A 117 8.05 -9.92 39.21
C PRO A 117 6.56 -9.74 39.51
N GLU A 118 6.22 -9.74 40.83
CA GLU A 118 4.85 -9.69 41.29
C GLU A 118 4.06 -8.50 40.76
N CYS A 119 4.73 -7.35 40.62
CA CYS A 119 4.11 -6.11 40.16
C CYS A 119 3.51 -6.21 38.73
N VAL A 120 3.99 -7.12 37.84
CA VAL A 120 3.48 -7.30 36.49
C VAL A 120 3.05 -8.73 36.14
N ARG A 121 3.21 -9.70 37.04
CA ARG A 121 2.86 -11.13 36.80
C ARG A 121 1.40 -11.30 36.37
N TRP A 122 0.49 -10.55 36.96
CA TRP A 122 -0.95 -10.57 36.70
C TRP A 122 -1.36 -9.92 35.37
N VAL A 123 -0.49 -9.09 34.75
CA VAL A 123 -0.82 -8.36 33.54
C VAL A 123 -1.04 -9.32 32.37
N LYS A 124 -2.24 -9.32 31.79
CA LYS A 124 -2.59 -10.13 30.62
C LYS A 124 -2.10 -9.44 29.32
N THR A 125 -1.36 -10.17 28.51
CA THR A 125 -0.84 -9.70 27.22
C THR A 125 -1.54 -10.34 26.02
N THR A 126 -2.62 -11.07 26.27
CA THR A 126 -3.53 -11.59 25.25
C THR A 126 -4.71 -10.62 25.15
N GLY A 127 -5.04 -10.18 23.96
CA GLY A 127 -6.23 -9.37 23.65
C GLY A 127 -7.12 -10.12 22.67
N LYS A 128 -8.41 -9.84 22.67
CA LYS A 128 -9.26 -10.22 21.53
C LYS A 128 -8.68 -9.55 20.30
N ARG A 129 -8.41 -10.32 19.25
CA ARG A 129 -8.15 -9.73 17.92
C ARG A 129 -9.48 -9.13 17.47
N ASN A 130 -9.61 -7.81 17.58
CA ASN A 130 -10.68 -7.13 16.91
C ASN A 130 -10.34 -7.17 15.41
N ASN A 131 -10.88 -8.16 14.73
CA ASN A 131 -10.87 -8.23 13.27
C ASN A 131 -12.02 -7.39 12.67
N ASP A 132 -12.58 -6.47 13.45
CA ASP A 132 -13.76 -5.67 13.12
C ASP A 132 -13.44 -4.56 12.08
N ARG A 133 -12.73 -4.92 11.02
CA ARG A 133 -12.74 -4.07 9.84
C ARG A 133 -14.06 -4.32 9.13
N LEU A 134 -14.89 -3.30 9.17
CA LEU A 134 -16.14 -3.33 8.42
C LEU A 134 -15.82 -3.44 6.92
N PRO A 135 -16.54 -4.26 6.16
CA PRO A 135 -16.38 -4.37 4.70
C PRO A 135 -16.38 -3.01 3.99
N GLU A 136 -17.16 -2.05 4.51
CA GLU A 136 -17.27 -0.69 3.97
C GLU A 136 -15.96 0.11 4.06
N SER A 137 -15.02 -0.28 4.91
CA SER A 137 -13.70 0.36 5.01
C SER A 137 -12.71 -0.12 3.95
N LEU A 138 -13.02 -1.22 3.25
CA LEU A 138 -12.18 -1.79 2.21
C LEU A 138 -12.33 -1.00 0.90
N LEU A 139 -11.23 -0.88 0.16
CA LEU A 139 -11.23 -0.27 -1.18
C LEU A 139 -11.91 -1.20 -2.17
N THR A 140 -12.78 -0.64 -3.01
CA THR A 140 -13.33 -1.36 -4.16
C THR A 140 -12.44 -1.19 -5.38
N GLU A 141 -12.66 -2.00 -6.40
CA GLU A 141 -11.91 -1.94 -7.65
C GLU A 141 -12.15 -0.61 -8.37
N GLU A 142 -13.38 -0.10 -8.37
CA GLU A 142 -13.76 1.19 -8.96
C GLU A 142 -13.05 2.37 -8.25
N GLU A 143 -12.93 2.31 -6.91
CA GLU A 143 -12.18 3.31 -6.15
C GLU A 143 -10.69 3.28 -6.51
N VAL A 144 -10.12 2.10 -6.68
CA VAL A 144 -8.72 1.95 -7.12
C VAL A 144 -8.55 2.46 -8.55
N GLN A 145 -9.45 2.14 -9.46
CA GLN A 145 -9.44 2.67 -10.82
C GLN A 145 -9.50 4.21 -10.81
N LYS A 146 -10.34 4.79 -9.94
CA LYS A 146 -10.42 6.24 -9.76
C LYS A 146 -9.11 6.85 -9.24
N LEU A 147 -8.42 6.17 -8.31
CA LEU A 147 -7.08 6.58 -7.86
C LEU A 147 -6.08 6.57 -9.02
N VAL A 148 -6.06 5.49 -9.82
CA VAL A 148 -5.17 5.37 -10.99
C VAL A 148 -5.44 6.47 -12.02
N ARG A 149 -6.72 6.79 -12.30
CA ARG A 149 -7.09 7.89 -13.22
C ARG A 149 -6.66 9.26 -12.69
N THR A 150 -6.76 9.46 -11.39
CA THR A 150 -6.42 10.74 -10.73
C THR A 150 -4.91 10.96 -10.63
N ALA A 151 -4.12 9.88 -10.62
CA ALA A 151 -2.66 9.94 -10.59
C ALA A 151 -2.12 10.47 -11.92
N THR A 152 -1.37 11.57 -11.88
CA THR A 152 -0.84 12.24 -13.08
C THR A 152 0.49 11.65 -13.57
N HIS A 153 1.32 11.11 -12.65
CA HIS A 153 2.64 10.60 -12.98
C HIS A 153 2.60 9.09 -13.30
N PRO A 154 3.31 8.59 -14.35
CA PRO A 154 3.35 7.16 -14.71
C PRO A 154 3.75 6.25 -13.56
N ARG A 155 4.77 6.63 -12.77
CA ARG A 155 5.19 5.91 -11.56
C ARG A 155 4.04 5.68 -10.59
N ASP A 156 3.26 6.73 -10.31
CA ASP A 156 2.20 6.68 -9.30
C ASP A 156 1.05 5.79 -9.76
N ARG A 157 0.71 5.84 -11.06
CA ARG A 157 -0.27 4.92 -11.67
C ARG A 157 0.17 3.47 -11.57
N ALA A 158 1.41 3.18 -11.96
CA ALA A 158 1.98 1.84 -11.89
C ALA A 158 2.05 1.32 -10.45
N LEU A 159 2.44 2.16 -9.50
CA LEU A 159 2.56 1.80 -8.09
C LEU A 159 1.20 1.49 -7.47
N ILE A 160 0.17 2.31 -7.71
CA ILE A 160 -1.19 2.08 -7.21
C ILE A 160 -1.76 0.79 -7.80
N SER A 161 -1.61 0.59 -9.11
CA SER A 161 -2.08 -0.61 -9.80
C SER A 161 -1.37 -1.87 -9.27
N ALA A 162 -0.04 -1.84 -9.12
CA ALA A 162 0.74 -2.95 -8.58
C ALA A 162 0.41 -3.25 -7.10
N LEU A 163 0.18 -2.23 -6.27
CA LEU A 163 -0.30 -2.40 -4.89
C LEU A 163 -1.63 -3.15 -4.84
N TRP A 164 -2.57 -2.75 -5.69
CA TRP A 164 -3.88 -3.38 -5.77
C TRP A 164 -3.77 -4.82 -6.22
N GLU A 165 -3.22 -5.04 -7.39
CA GLU A 165 -3.24 -6.36 -8.01
C GLU A 165 -2.41 -7.38 -7.23
N SER A 166 -1.18 -7.03 -6.80
CA SER A 166 -0.33 -7.96 -6.06
C SER A 166 -0.79 -8.17 -4.62
N GLY A 167 -1.44 -7.21 -4.00
CA GLY A 167 -1.73 -7.22 -2.56
C GLY A 167 -0.50 -7.43 -1.68
N CYS A 168 0.70 -7.16 -2.19
CA CYS A 168 1.96 -7.42 -1.49
C CYS A 168 2.15 -6.51 -0.27
N ARG A 169 3.12 -6.86 0.59
CA ARG A 169 3.52 -5.95 1.67
C ARG A 169 4.26 -4.77 1.09
N VAL A 170 4.03 -3.59 1.65
CA VAL A 170 4.68 -2.36 1.16
C VAL A 170 6.22 -2.44 1.19
N GLY A 171 6.79 -3.16 2.16
CA GLY A 171 8.23 -3.41 2.18
C GLY A 171 8.71 -4.22 0.99
N GLU A 172 7.97 -5.26 0.61
CA GLU A 172 8.27 -6.08 -0.55
C GLU A 172 8.19 -5.27 -1.85
N LEU A 173 7.21 -4.37 -1.95
CA LEU A 173 7.06 -3.52 -3.14
C LEU A 173 8.17 -2.47 -3.24
N LEU A 174 8.43 -1.71 -2.16
CA LEU A 174 9.37 -0.59 -2.19
C LEU A 174 10.85 -1.02 -2.29
N THR A 175 11.15 -2.28 -1.96
CA THR A 175 12.51 -2.84 -2.13
C THR A 175 12.73 -3.47 -3.50
N MET A 176 11.72 -3.49 -4.38
CA MET A 176 11.88 -4.02 -5.74
C MET A 176 12.92 -3.24 -6.53
N GLN A 177 13.66 -3.97 -7.34
CA GLN A 177 14.62 -3.47 -8.33
C GLN A 177 14.06 -3.67 -9.75
N VAL A 178 14.61 -2.97 -10.73
CA VAL A 178 14.21 -3.09 -12.14
C VAL A 178 14.25 -4.55 -12.62
N LYS A 179 15.28 -5.32 -12.25
CA LYS A 179 15.41 -6.75 -12.59
C LYS A 179 14.32 -7.66 -12.04
N HIS A 180 13.53 -7.18 -11.07
CA HIS A 180 12.42 -7.97 -10.49
C HIS A 180 11.15 -7.92 -11.33
N LEU A 181 11.14 -7.15 -12.44
CA LEU A 181 10.09 -7.16 -13.44
C LEU A 181 10.49 -8.07 -14.61
N VAL A 182 9.65 -9.05 -14.90
CA VAL A 182 9.80 -9.91 -16.09
C VAL A 182 8.52 -9.78 -16.89
N PHE A 183 8.62 -9.12 -18.05
CA PHE A 183 7.52 -8.98 -18.98
C PHE A 183 7.41 -10.22 -19.87
N ASP A 184 6.20 -10.68 -20.04
CA ASP A 184 5.78 -11.66 -21.03
C ASP A 184 4.63 -11.05 -21.84
N ASP A 185 4.17 -11.64 -22.93
CA ASP A 185 3.22 -11.01 -23.88
C ASP A 185 1.99 -10.35 -23.23
N LYS A 186 1.43 -10.96 -22.20
CA LYS A 186 0.20 -10.46 -21.53
C LYS A 186 0.32 -10.34 -20.01
N VAL A 187 1.43 -10.79 -19.44
CA VAL A 187 1.60 -10.93 -17.99
C VAL A 187 2.95 -10.39 -17.57
N THR A 188 2.96 -9.52 -16.60
CA THR A 188 4.21 -9.15 -15.91
C THR A 188 4.36 -10.02 -14.68
N ARG A 189 5.49 -10.72 -14.54
CA ARG A 189 5.81 -11.43 -13.31
C ARG A 189 6.71 -10.59 -12.45
N ILE A 190 6.26 -10.31 -11.23
CA ILE A 190 7.08 -9.61 -10.26
C ILE A 190 7.69 -10.59 -9.27
N MET A 191 8.95 -10.37 -8.93
CA MET A 191 9.65 -11.13 -7.89
C MET A 191 9.63 -10.32 -6.60
N LEU A 192 8.99 -10.87 -5.58
CA LEU A 192 8.84 -10.23 -4.27
C LEU A 192 9.67 -10.99 -3.22
N GLU A 193 10.52 -10.26 -2.53
CA GLU A 193 11.35 -10.78 -1.43
C GLU A 193 10.79 -10.30 -0.08
N GLY A 194 10.52 -11.24 0.81
CA GLY A 194 9.90 -10.93 2.10
C GLY A 194 10.41 -11.80 3.24
N LYS A 195 9.82 -11.62 4.41
CA LYS A 195 10.16 -12.40 5.62
C LYS A 195 9.93 -13.91 5.48
N THR A 196 9.07 -14.29 4.55
CA THR A 196 8.66 -15.68 4.29
C THR A 196 9.36 -16.29 3.06
N GLY A 197 10.38 -15.61 2.53
CA GLY A 197 11.12 -16.03 1.33
C GLY A 197 10.72 -15.23 0.10
N THR A 198 11.21 -15.69 -1.06
CA THR A 198 10.98 -15.10 -2.37
C THR A 198 9.78 -15.78 -3.03
N ARG A 199 8.93 -15.01 -3.72
CA ARG A 199 7.82 -15.52 -4.52
C ARG A 199 7.62 -14.73 -5.80
N ARG A 200 7.06 -15.39 -6.81
CA ARG A 200 6.62 -14.76 -8.04
C ARG A 200 5.12 -14.51 -7.98
N VAL A 201 4.71 -13.31 -8.38
CA VAL A 201 3.31 -12.91 -8.47
C VAL A 201 3.04 -12.46 -9.90
N PRO A 202 2.07 -13.09 -10.61
CA PRO A 202 1.65 -12.65 -11.94
C PRO A 202 0.77 -11.42 -11.80
N LEU A 203 1.00 -10.42 -12.65
CA LEU A 203 0.22 -9.20 -12.79
C LEU A 203 -0.26 -9.08 -14.24
N ILE A 204 -1.54 -8.86 -14.43
CA ILE A 204 -2.20 -8.69 -15.74
C ILE A 204 -2.63 -7.23 -15.88
N ASP A 205 -3.44 -6.76 -14.94
CA ASP A 205 -4.03 -5.42 -14.94
C ASP A 205 -2.98 -4.31 -14.83
N SER A 206 -1.92 -4.58 -14.08
CA SER A 206 -0.81 -3.63 -13.88
C SER A 206 0.22 -3.62 -15.01
N THR A 207 0.22 -4.63 -15.89
CA THR A 207 1.23 -4.79 -16.94
C THR A 207 1.40 -3.53 -17.80
N PRO A 208 0.34 -2.92 -18.36
CA PRO A 208 0.50 -1.73 -19.22
C PRO A 208 1.01 -0.50 -18.44
N TYR A 209 0.68 -0.39 -17.15
CA TYR A 209 1.15 0.70 -16.30
C TYR A 209 2.62 0.53 -15.91
N LEU A 210 3.04 -0.72 -15.64
CA LEU A 210 4.43 -1.04 -15.32
C LEU A 210 5.34 -0.85 -16.54
N ALA A 211 4.87 -1.22 -17.72
CA ALA A 211 5.59 -0.97 -18.98
C ALA A 211 5.78 0.54 -19.20
N GLU A 212 4.69 1.33 -19.11
CA GLU A 212 4.78 2.78 -19.21
C GLU A 212 5.75 3.39 -18.20
N TRP A 213 5.70 2.92 -16.94
CA TRP A 213 6.63 3.42 -15.93
C TRP A 213 8.07 3.06 -16.26
N LEU A 214 8.34 1.85 -16.73
CA LEU A 214 9.69 1.44 -17.08
C LEU A 214 10.25 2.26 -18.25
N ASP A 215 9.41 2.62 -19.25
CA ASP A 215 9.81 3.50 -20.35
C ASP A 215 10.21 4.90 -19.88
N HIS A 216 9.60 5.38 -18.80
CA HIS A 216 9.91 6.68 -18.19
C HIS A 216 10.90 6.60 -17.03
N HIS A 217 11.39 5.40 -16.69
CA HIS A 217 12.25 5.20 -15.53
C HIS A 217 13.66 5.74 -15.80
N PRO A 218 14.17 6.67 -14.96
CA PRO A 218 15.46 7.33 -15.21
C PRO A 218 16.66 6.37 -15.23
N LEU A 219 16.54 5.23 -14.51
CA LEU A 219 17.61 4.24 -14.35
C LEU A 219 17.19 2.86 -14.91
N ARG A 220 16.34 2.82 -15.94
CA ARG A 220 15.79 1.57 -16.49
C ARG A 220 16.85 0.58 -16.98
N ASP A 221 17.98 1.08 -17.46
CA ASP A 221 19.05 0.27 -18.03
C ASP A 221 20.00 -0.30 -16.95
N THR A 222 19.74 -0.01 -15.69
CA THR A 222 20.50 -0.53 -14.55
C THR A 222 19.65 -1.53 -13.75
N PRO A 223 19.81 -2.84 -13.95
CA PRO A 223 18.94 -3.88 -13.38
C PRO A 223 18.84 -3.87 -11.84
N SER A 224 19.90 -3.42 -11.15
CA SER A 224 19.97 -3.33 -9.68
C SER A 224 19.38 -2.04 -9.12
N SER A 225 18.99 -1.09 -9.97
CA SER A 225 18.39 0.16 -9.51
C SER A 225 17.02 -0.09 -8.84
N PRO A 226 16.65 0.72 -7.84
CA PRO A 226 15.31 0.67 -7.26
C PRO A 226 14.25 0.88 -8.35
N LEU A 227 13.23 0.03 -8.38
CA LEU A 227 12.11 0.19 -9.32
C LEU A 227 11.29 1.46 -9.02
N TRP A 228 11.11 1.78 -7.75
CA TRP A 228 10.34 2.92 -7.30
C TRP A 228 11.28 4.02 -6.81
N VAL A 229 11.43 5.06 -7.61
CA VAL A 229 12.33 6.19 -7.33
C VAL A 229 11.58 7.49 -7.09
N GLY A 230 12.21 8.44 -6.39
CA GLY A 230 11.73 9.80 -6.26
C GLY A 230 11.69 10.51 -7.63
N VAL A 231 10.64 11.29 -7.88
CA VAL A 231 10.46 12.05 -9.14
C VAL A 231 10.41 13.56 -8.89
N GLY A 232 10.57 13.99 -7.64
CA GLY A 232 10.64 15.39 -7.26
C GLY A 232 12.07 15.92 -7.23
N ASN A 233 12.23 17.18 -6.82
CA ASN A 233 13.55 17.82 -6.71
C ASN A 233 14.38 17.28 -5.52
N VAL A 234 13.73 16.71 -4.51
CA VAL A 234 14.40 16.12 -3.35
C VAL A 234 14.31 14.59 -3.45
N GLY A 235 15.43 13.90 -3.29
CA GLY A 235 15.50 12.43 -3.41
C GLY A 235 15.21 11.92 -4.82
N ARG A 236 15.51 12.74 -5.84
CA ARG A 236 15.37 12.34 -7.25
C ARG A 236 16.27 11.16 -7.53
N ASP A 237 15.72 10.16 -8.23
CA ASP A 237 16.39 8.91 -8.61
C ASP A 237 16.82 8.02 -7.42
N GLU A 238 16.58 8.46 -6.18
CA GLU A 238 16.73 7.63 -4.99
C GLU A 238 15.49 6.77 -4.76
N ARG A 239 15.64 5.67 -4.01
CA ARG A 239 14.51 4.81 -3.67
C ARG A 239 13.41 5.60 -2.97
N LEU A 240 12.17 5.41 -3.43
CA LEU A 240 11.00 6.02 -2.83
C LEU A 240 10.83 5.58 -1.37
N GLU A 241 10.80 6.54 -0.46
CA GLU A 241 10.55 6.28 0.96
C GLU A 241 9.07 6.00 1.25
N TYR A 242 8.82 5.24 2.30
CA TYR A 242 7.47 4.95 2.78
C TYR A 242 6.66 6.21 3.13
N SER A 243 7.32 7.20 3.71
CA SER A 243 6.72 8.50 4.05
C SER A 243 6.21 9.23 2.82
N ALA A 244 7.02 9.24 1.74
CA ALA A 244 6.68 9.85 0.46
C ALA A 244 5.54 9.09 -0.24
N LEU A 245 5.56 7.76 -0.24
CA LEU A 245 4.46 6.94 -0.72
C LEU A 245 3.15 7.27 0.00
N ARG A 246 3.15 7.31 1.34
CA ARG A 246 1.94 7.64 2.11
C ARG A 246 1.41 9.04 1.82
N LYS A 247 2.31 10.01 1.65
CA LYS A 247 1.93 11.38 1.26
C LYS A 247 1.30 11.39 -0.13
N MET A 248 1.90 10.72 -1.09
CA MET A 248 1.38 10.59 -2.45
C MET A 248 -0.02 9.97 -2.47
N LEU A 249 -0.22 8.82 -1.83
CA LEU A 249 -1.52 8.15 -1.75
C LEU A 249 -2.59 9.05 -1.13
N ARG A 250 -2.28 9.77 -0.05
CA ARG A 250 -3.22 10.69 0.60
C ARG A 250 -3.63 11.85 -0.30
N VAL A 251 -2.67 12.43 -1.03
CA VAL A 251 -2.94 13.53 -1.96
C VAL A 251 -3.83 13.06 -3.10
N ILE A 252 -3.53 11.91 -3.70
CA ILE A 252 -4.32 11.33 -4.79
C ILE A 252 -5.73 10.96 -4.30
N ALA A 253 -5.86 10.35 -3.12
CA ALA A 253 -7.16 10.02 -2.52
C ALA A 253 -8.03 11.27 -2.29
N GLY A 254 -7.43 12.35 -1.77
CA GLY A 254 -8.12 13.62 -1.60
C GLY A 254 -8.63 14.20 -2.93
N ARG A 255 -7.80 14.20 -3.97
CA ARG A 255 -8.19 14.65 -5.33
C ARG A 255 -9.25 13.75 -5.96
N ALA A 256 -9.20 12.45 -5.70
CA ALA A 256 -10.18 11.48 -6.16
C ALA A 256 -11.49 11.54 -5.35
N GLY A 257 -11.59 12.30 -4.26
CA GLY A 257 -12.76 12.35 -3.39
C GLY A 257 -13.05 11.05 -2.64
N ILE A 258 -12.01 10.22 -2.39
CA ILE A 258 -12.13 8.96 -1.65
C ILE A 258 -11.95 9.26 -0.17
N LYS A 259 -13.00 8.99 0.63
CA LYS A 259 -13.01 9.24 2.08
C LYS A 259 -12.41 8.10 2.91
N LYS A 260 -12.27 6.91 2.33
CA LYS A 260 -11.67 5.74 2.97
C LYS A 260 -10.18 5.94 3.23
N ASP A 261 -9.62 5.20 4.19
CA ASP A 261 -8.18 5.26 4.46
C ASP A 261 -7.39 4.57 3.34
N VAL A 262 -6.77 5.38 2.48
CA VAL A 262 -5.97 4.92 1.35
C VAL A 262 -4.52 4.77 1.79
N ASN A 263 -4.16 3.56 2.20
CA ASN A 263 -2.80 3.21 2.60
C ASN A 263 -2.44 1.79 2.11
N PRO A 264 -1.13 1.43 2.01
CA PRO A 264 -0.71 0.14 1.46
C PRO A 264 -1.30 -1.07 2.18
N HIS A 265 -1.56 -0.95 3.47
CA HIS A 265 -2.13 -2.05 4.25
C HIS A 265 -3.61 -2.28 3.90
N ASN A 266 -4.35 -1.18 3.65
CA ASN A 266 -5.74 -1.28 3.20
C ASN A 266 -5.84 -1.86 1.79
N PHE A 267 -4.95 -1.50 0.87
CA PHE A 267 -4.85 -2.17 -0.44
C PHE A 267 -4.69 -3.69 -0.29
N ARG A 268 -3.77 -4.13 0.58
CA ARG A 268 -3.56 -5.55 0.82
C ARG A 268 -4.77 -6.24 1.43
N HIS A 269 -5.46 -5.62 2.39
CA HIS A 269 -6.68 -6.18 2.97
C HIS A 269 -7.78 -6.30 1.94
N SER A 270 -8.02 -5.24 1.18
CA SER A 270 -9.05 -5.23 0.13
C SER A 270 -8.78 -6.29 -0.93
N ARG A 271 -7.52 -6.40 -1.40
CA ARG A 271 -7.14 -7.44 -2.37
C ARG A 271 -7.25 -8.84 -1.79
N ALA A 272 -6.87 -9.06 -0.54
CA ALA A 272 -7.00 -10.36 0.10
C ALA A 272 -8.47 -10.78 0.23
N THR A 273 -9.37 -9.86 0.59
CA THR A 273 -10.82 -10.12 0.65
C THR A 273 -11.37 -10.43 -0.75
N PHE A 274 -10.97 -9.66 -1.77
CA PHE A 274 -11.35 -9.94 -3.16
C PHE A 274 -10.89 -11.33 -3.60
N LEU A 275 -9.62 -11.67 -3.36
CA LEU A 275 -9.04 -12.95 -3.76
C LEU A 275 -9.65 -14.15 -3.00
N ALA A 276 -10.14 -13.95 -1.78
CA ALA A 276 -10.79 -15.01 -1.01
C ALA A 276 -12.04 -15.58 -1.70
N ASN A 277 -12.66 -14.80 -2.60
CA ASN A 277 -13.77 -15.28 -3.45
C ASN A 277 -13.33 -16.15 -4.63
N HIS A 278 -12.02 -16.12 -4.98
CA HIS A 278 -11.55 -16.69 -6.24
C HIS A 278 -10.47 -17.76 -6.05
N LEU A 279 -9.70 -17.68 -4.97
CA LEU A 279 -8.55 -18.54 -4.70
C LEU A 279 -8.79 -19.45 -3.51
N THR A 280 -8.20 -20.64 -3.56
CA THR A 280 -8.12 -21.53 -2.40
C THR A 280 -7.18 -20.95 -1.34
N GLU A 281 -7.29 -21.44 -0.10
CA GLU A 281 -6.39 -21.05 0.99
C GLU A 281 -4.90 -21.25 0.63
N ALA A 282 -4.56 -22.38 0.01
CA ALA A 282 -3.19 -22.68 -0.43
C ALA A 282 -2.69 -21.66 -1.46
N GLN A 283 -3.53 -21.33 -2.44
CA GLN A 283 -3.22 -20.32 -3.45
C GLN A 283 -3.08 -18.91 -2.85
N MET A 284 -3.95 -18.54 -1.90
CA MET A 284 -3.83 -17.28 -1.17
C MET A 284 -2.54 -17.19 -0.37
N ASN A 285 -2.15 -18.27 0.32
CA ASN A 285 -0.90 -18.35 1.07
C ASN A 285 0.30 -18.10 0.15
N GLN A 286 0.32 -18.74 -1.01
CA GLN A 286 1.39 -18.56 -2.00
C GLN A 286 1.39 -17.15 -2.58
N TYR A 287 0.24 -16.65 -3.02
CA TYR A 287 0.11 -15.33 -3.67
C TYR A 287 0.47 -14.19 -2.72
N LEU A 288 -0.12 -14.20 -1.52
CA LEU A 288 0.07 -13.14 -0.53
C LEU A 288 1.31 -13.32 0.37
N GLY A 289 2.02 -14.45 0.23
CA GLY A 289 3.20 -14.76 1.03
C GLY A 289 2.85 -14.91 2.52
N TRP A 290 1.83 -15.71 2.82
CA TRP A 290 1.51 -16.14 4.18
C TRP A 290 2.13 -17.50 4.48
N VAL A 291 2.43 -17.72 5.76
CA VAL A 291 2.93 -19.03 6.20
C VAL A 291 1.77 -20.03 6.18
N PRO A 292 1.94 -21.21 5.57
CA PRO A 292 0.94 -22.27 5.65
C PRO A 292 0.55 -22.59 7.11
N GLY A 293 -0.73 -22.81 7.36
CA GLY A 293 -1.26 -23.02 8.71
C GLY A 293 -1.42 -21.74 9.56
N SER A 294 -1.09 -20.56 9.01
CA SER A 294 -1.43 -19.30 9.66
C SER A 294 -2.95 -19.07 9.53
N GLY A 295 -3.63 -18.66 10.60
CA GLY A 295 -5.07 -18.34 10.54
C GLY A 295 -5.40 -17.08 9.68
N MET A 296 -4.47 -16.64 8.81
CA MET A 296 -4.68 -15.43 7.98
C MET A 296 -5.75 -15.63 6.92
N PRO A 297 -5.78 -16.71 6.12
CA PRO A 297 -6.83 -16.89 5.11
C PRO A 297 -8.23 -16.91 5.70
N ALA A 298 -8.42 -17.59 6.84
CA ALA A 298 -9.72 -17.68 7.51
C ALA A 298 -10.34 -16.31 7.82
N VAL A 299 -9.51 -15.31 8.14
CA VAL A 299 -9.97 -13.93 8.39
C VAL A 299 -10.66 -13.34 7.16
N TYR A 300 -10.15 -13.62 5.96
CA TYR A 300 -10.66 -13.02 4.72
C TYR A 300 -11.78 -13.84 4.10
N VAL A 301 -11.78 -15.17 4.29
CA VAL A 301 -12.87 -16.04 3.84
C VAL A 301 -14.19 -15.66 4.53
N HIS A 302 -14.17 -15.36 5.83
CA HIS A 302 -15.36 -14.86 6.53
C HIS A 302 -15.84 -13.48 6.03
N LEU A 303 -14.91 -12.61 5.60
CA LEU A 303 -15.24 -11.28 5.09
C LEU A 303 -15.73 -11.30 3.63
N SER A 304 -15.45 -12.38 2.90
CA SER A 304 -15.80 -12.50 1.48
C SER A 304 -17.29 -12.82 1.25
N GLY A 305 -18.01 -13.24 2.28
CA GLY A 305 -19.41 -13.64 2.17
C GLY A 305 -19.65 -14.88 1.31
N ARG A 306 -18.61 -15.69 1.06
CA ARG A 306 -18.72 -16.94 0.30
C ARG A 306 -19.58 -17.92 1.09
N ASP A 307 -20.80 -18.10 0.64
CA ASP A 307 -21.72 -19.04 1.25
C ASP A 307 -21.41 -20.46 0.77
N MET A 308 -21.34 -21.41 1.70
CA MET A 308 -21.14 -22.83 1.40
C MET A 308 -22.33 -23.34 0.55
N ASP A 309 -23.53 -22.85 0.83
CA ASP A 309 -24.73 -23.24 0.13
C ASP A 309 -24.66 -22.86 -1.36
N ASP A 310 -24.18 -21.64 -1.67
CA ASP A 310 -23.97 -21.19 -3.04
C ASP A 310 -22.99 -22.09 -3.79
N ALA A 311 -21.87 -22.45 -3.16
CA ALA A 311 -20.87 -23.33 -3.77
C ALA A 311 -21.43 -24.75 -4.05
N ILE A 312 -22.27 -25.28 -3.17
CA ILE A 312 -22.93 -26.57 -3.36
C ILE A 312 -24.00 -26.50 -4.45
N LEU A 313 -24.78 -25.42 -4.50
CA LEU A 313 -25.81 -25.21 -5.54
C LEU A 313 -25.15 -25.06 -6.93
N GLU A 314 -24.05 -24.32 -7.05
CA GLU A 314 -23.27 -24.22 -8.29
C GLU A 314 -22.72 -25.60 -8.72
N LEU A 315 -22.15 -26.37 -7.77
CA LEU A 315 -21.61 -27.71 -8.04
C LEU A 315 -22.68 -28.66 -8.59
N ARG A 316 -23.92 -28.49 -8.15
CA ARG A 316 -25.06 -29.31 -8.59
C ARG A 316 -25.80 -28.73 -9.80
N GLY A 317 -25.35 -27.59 -10.34
CA GLY A 317 -26.01 -26.92 -11.47
C GLY A 317 -27.39 -26.34 -11.13
N LEU A 318 -27.72 -26.20 -9.83
CA LEU A 318 -28.98 -25.63 -9.36
C LEU A 318 -28.95 -24.11 -9.28
N LYS A 319 -27.74 -23.50 -9.25
CA LYS A 319 -27.52 -22.09 -9.40
C LYS A 319 -26.67 -21.88 -10.65
N PRO A 320 -27.08 -21.03 -11.60
CA PRO A 320 -26.25 -20.72 -12.75
C PRO A 320 -24.96 -20.07 -12.23
N LYS A 321 -23.83 -20.44 -12.85
CA LYS A 321 -22.55 -19.79 -12.57
C LYS A 321 -22.73 -18.33 -12.94
N GLU A 322 -22.75 -17.45 -11.93
CA GLU A 322 -22.86 -16.01 -12.19
C GLU A 322 -21.73 -15.59 -13.11
N GLU A 323 -22.06 -15.01 -14.26
CA GLU A 323 -21.09 -14.34 -15.10
C GLU A 323 -20.49 -13.21 -14.25
N LYS A 324 -19.24 -13.40 -13.85
CA LYS A 324 -18.55 -12.39 -13.05
C LYS A 324 -18.39 -11.14 -13.90
N PRO A 325 -18.78 -9.97 -13.40
CA PRO A 325 -18.56 -8.73 -14.13
C PRO A 325 -17.07 -8.62 -14.47
N GLU A 326 -16.77 -8.22 -15.71
CA GLU A 326 -15.40 -7.98 -16.12
C GLU A 326 -14.74 -6.98 -15.17
N SER A 327 -13.50 -7.26 -14.79
CA SER A 327 -12.72 -6.35 -13.93
C SER A 327 -12.63 -4.97 -14.58
N THR A 328 -12.97 -3.92 -13.83
CA THR A 328 -12.83 -2.53 -14.29
C THR A 328 -11.37 -2.13 -14.47
N MET A 329 -10.45 -2.92 -13.92
CA MET A 329 -9.00 -2.75 -14.06
C MET A 329 -8.41 -3.56 -15.21
N ALA A 330 -9.20 -4.45 -15.87
CA ALA A 330 -8.71 -5.30 -16.95
C ALA A 330 -8.15 -4.47 -18.12
N PRO A 331 -7.01 -4.88 -18.70
CA PRO A 331 -6.44 -4.22 -19.85
C PRO A 331 -7.39 -4.29 -21.06
N LYS A 332 -7.50 -3.18 -21.80
CA LYS A 332 -8.28 -3.10 -23.03
C LYS A 332 -7.46 -3.59 -24.22
N THR A 333 -7.91 -4.64 -24.89
CA THR A 333 -7.28 -5.10 -26.12
C THR A 333 -7.79 -4.28 -27.30
N CYS A 334 -6.88 -3.66 -28.06
CA CYS A 334 -7.23 -2.90 -29.25
C CYS A 334 -7.79 -3.82 -30.34
N VAL A 335 -9.01 -3.58 -30.80
CA VAL A 335 -9.67 -4.36 -31.86
C VAL A 335 -8.96 -4.22 -33.21
N ARG A 336 -8.21 -3.13 -33.42
CA ARG A 336 -7.53 -2.86 -34.69
C ARG A 336 -6.15 -3.53 -34.82
N CYS A 337 -5.36 -3.56 -33.73
CA CYS A 337 -3.97 -4.03 -33.79
C CYS A 337 -3.60 -5.06 -32.72
N GLY A 338 -4.55 -5.51 -31.89
CA GLY A 338 -4.33 -6.52 -30.85
C GLY A 338 -3.51 -6.05 -29.64
N THR A 339 -3.04 -4.80 -29.61
CA THR A 339 -2.20 -4.30 -28.52
C THR A 339 -3.00 -4.19 -27.23
N SER A 340 -2.43 -4.70 -26.12
CA SER A 340 -2.98 -4.53 -24.78
C SER A 340 -2.73 -3.10 -24.28
N ASN A 341 -3.79 -2.44 -23.79
CA ASN A 341 -3.78 -1.07 -23.33
C ASN A 341 -4.26 -0.98 -21.89
N LYS A 342 -3.96 0.12 -21.22
CA LYS A 342 -4.45 0.38 -19.86
C LYS A 342 -5.97 0.37 -19.79
N ALA A 343 -6.53 -0.12 -18.68
CA ALA A 343 -7.97 -0.03 -18.41
C ALA A 343 -8.50 1.41 -18.52
N THR A 344 -7.68 2.40 -18.16
CA THR A 344 -8.01 3.83 -18.22
C THR A 344 -7.72 4.46 -19.58
N GLY A 345 -7.15 3.72 -20.55
CA GLY A 345 -6.81 4.21 -21.87
C GLY A 345 -8.04 4.53 -22.72
N GLN A 346 -8.04 5.69 -23.37
CA GLN A 346 -9.07 6.13 -24.31
C GLN A 346 -8.68 5.80 -25.75
N PHE A 347 -7.39 5.85 -26.05
CA PHE A 347 -6.82 5.56 -27.34
C PHE A 347 -5.74 4.49 -27.26
N CYS A 348 -5.62 3.69 -28.31
CA CYS A 348 -4.56 2.69 -28.40
C CYS A 348 -3.18 3.35 -28.49
N ILE A 349 -2.27 2.93 -27.61
CA ILE A 349 -0.89 3.47 -27.55
C ILE A 349 -0.08 3.17 -28.82
N ARG A 350 -0.47 2.15 -29.59
CA ARG A 350 0.26 1.75 -30.80
C ARG A 350 -0.32 2.36 -32.09
N CYS A 351 -1.65 2.33 -32.26
CA CYS A 351 -2.27 2.70 -33.53
C CYS A 351 -3.27 3.84 -33.42
N GLY A 352 -3.46 4.44 -32.26
CA GLY A 352 -4.36 5.58 -32.05
C GLY A 352 -5.86 5.27 -32.12
N ALA A 353 -6.26 4.00 -32.33
CA ALA A 353 -7.67 3.64 -32.38
C ALA A 353 -8.37 3.92 -31.05
N VAL A 354 -9.63 4.34 -31.09
CA VAL A 354 -10.46 4.55 -29.90
C VAL A 354 -10.71 3.20 -29.21
N LEU A 355 -10.64 3.18 -27.89
CA LEU A 355 -10.73 1.97 -27.08
C LEU A 355 -12.05 1.79 -26.32
N ASP A 356 -12.91 2.81 -26.31
CA ASP A 356 -14.23 2.73 -25.67
C ASP A 356 -15.28 3.61 -26.38
N VAL A 357 -16.54 3.22 -26.20
CA VAL A 357 -17.68 3.86 -26.88
C VAL A 357 -17.85 5.32 -26.45
N SER A 358 -17.64 5.65 -25.19
CA SER A 358 -17.80 7.04 -24.70
C SER A 358 -16.80 7.99 -25.34
N THR A 359 -15.55 7.54 -25.49
CA THR A 359 -14.53 8.29 -26.21
C THR A 359 -14.86 8.39 -27.70
N ALA A 360 -15.40 7.34 -28.33
CA ALA A 360 -15.81 7.37 -29.73
C ALA A 360 -16.89 8.44 -29.97
N VAL A 361 -17.93 8.45 -29.12
CA VAL A 361 -19.01 9.46 -29.18
C VAL A 361 -18.44 10.86 -28.99
N ALA A 362 -17.60 11.08 -27.96
CA ALA A 362 -17.02 12.40 -27.73
C ALA A 362 -16.16 12.91 -28.89
N VAL A 363 -15.40 12.04 -29.55
CA VAL A 363 -14.64 12.39 -30.77
C VAL A 363 -15.58 12.74 -31.92
N GLN A 364 -16.66 11.97 -32.10
CA GLN A 364 -17.64 12.23 -33.15
C GLN A 364 -18.35 13.57 -32.94
N ASP A 365 -18.78 13.89 -31.72
CA ASP A 365 -19.38 15.18 -31.37
C ASP A 365 -18.44 16.36 -31.64
N GLN A 366 -17.15 16.19 -31.31
CA GLN A 366 -16.14 17.21 -31.62
C GLN A 366 -15.95 17.41 -33.10
N LEU A 367 -15.90 16.33 -33.87
CA LEU A 367 -15.78 16.41 -35.35
C LEU A 367 -16.99 17.09 -35.96
N GLN A 368 -18.20 16.75 -35.52
CA GLN A 368 -19.44 17.37 -35.96
C GLN A 368 -19.45 18.89 -35.65
N SER A 369 -19.06 19.29 -34.45
CA SER A 369 -18.95 20.68 -34.06
C SER A 369 -17.92 21.46 -34.90
N LEU A 370 -16.81 20.81 -35.28
CA LEU A 370 -15.79 21.38 -36.17
C LEU A 370 -16.33 21.54 -37.59
N ASP A 371 -17.05 20.52 -38.10
CA ASP A 371 -17.67 20.55 -39.44
C ASP A 371 -18.71 21.65 -39.54
N GLU A 372 -19.55 21.85 -38.53
CA GLU A 372 -20.52 22.95 -38.44
C GLU A 372 -19.82 24.33 -38.49
N LYS A 373 -18.76 24.51 -37.69
CA LYS A 373 -17.99 25.76 -37.68
C LYS A 373 -17.29 26.00 -39.01
N PHE A 374 -16.72 24.96 -39.60
CA PHE A 374 -16.06 25.06 -40.91
C PHE A 374 -17.07 25.38 -42.03
N SER A 375 -18.26 24.75 -41.97
CA SER A 375 -19.35 25.04 -42.90
C SER A 375 -19.85 26.49 -42.77
N LEU A 376 -19.90 27.06 -41.56
CA LEU A 376 -20.24 28.45 -41.33
C LEU A 376 -19.16 29.40 -41.92
N LEU A 377 -17.88 29.09 -41.69
CA LEU A 377 -16.76 29.86 -42.28
C LEU A 377 -16.77 29.83 -43.80
N LEU A 378 -17.07 28.67 -44.39
CA LEU A 378 -17.18 28.53 -45.86
C LEU A 378 -18.36 29.28 -46.51
N ARG A 379 -19.35 29.70 -45.72
CA ARG A 379 -20.47 30.54 -46.19
C ARG A 379 -20.17 32.03 -46.17
N ASP A 380 -19.09 32.47 -45.50
CA ASP A 380 -18.67 33.87 -45.48
C ASP A 380 -17.99 34.22 -46.79
N GLU A 381 -18.52 35.25 -47.51
CA GLU A 381 -18.05 35.66 -48.82
C GLU A 381 -16.55 36.04 -48.81
N LYS A 382 -16.08 36.71 -47.73
CA LYS A 382 -14.66 37.13 -47.65
C LYS A 382 -13.72 35.93 -47.46
N VAL A 383 -14.18 34.89 -46.77
CA VAL A 383 -13.43 33.62 -46.60
C VAL A 383 -13.38 32.89 -47.94
N GLN A 384 -14.49 32.84 -48.67
CA GLN A 384 -14.52 32.24 -50.02
C GLN A 384 -13.57 32.93 -50.97
N GLU A 385 -13.61 34.26 -51.04
CA GLU A 385 -12.68 35.03 -51.91
C GLU A 385 -11.21 34.77 -51.50
N PHE A 386 -10.91 34.78 -50.23
CA PHE A 386 -9.57 34.47 -49.74
C PHE A 386 -9.09 33.09 -50.13
N LEU A 387 -9.95 32.06 -49.91
CA LEU A 387 -9.64 30.66 -50.23
C LEU A 387 -9.42 30.48 -51.74
N VAL A 388 -10.30 31.04 -52.60
CA VAL A 388 -10.15 30.96 -54.06
C VAL A 388 -8.82 31.59 -54.49
N LYS A 389 -8.49 32.78 -53.98
CA LYS A 389 -7.23 33.45 -54.29
C LYS A 389 -6.04 32.58 -53.87
N ARG A 390 -6.10 31.96 -52.69
CA ARG A 390 -5.02 31.15 -52.19
C ARG A 390 -4.86 29.82 -52.91
N LEU A 391 -5.94 29.18 -53.31
CA LEU A 391 -5.91 27.96 -54.13
C LEU A 391 -5.26 28.22 -55.51
N VAL A 392 -5.59 29.36 -56.12
CA VAL A 392 -4.97 29.78 -57.40
C VAL A 392 -3.46 30.02 -57.25
N GLU A 393 -3.05 30.71 -56.14
CA GLU A 393 -1.64 30.91 -55.81
C GLU A 393 -0.85 29.60 -55.61
N LEU A 394 -1.52 28.58 -55.10
CA LEU A 394 -0.93 27.25 -54.84
C LEU A 394 -1.01 26.30 -56.05
N GLY A 395 -1.62 26.75 -57.15
CA GLY A 395 -1.77 25.93 -58.36
C GLY A 395 -2.74 24.77 -58.22
N ILE A 396 -3.62 24.81 -57.22
CA ILE A 396 -4.65 23.80 -56.97
C ILE A 396 -5.89 24.22 -57.73
N LYS A 397 -6.31 23.36 -58.69
CA LYS A 397 -7.52 23.57 -59.51
C LYS A 397 -8.75 23.08 -58.80
#